data_f3e458a199f796896bb4ae9a2fc48e48
#
_entry.id   f3e458a199f796896bb4ae9a2fc48e48
#
_cell.length_a   1.000
_cell.length_b   1.000
_cell.length_c   1.000
_cell.angle_alpha   90.00
_cell.angle_beta   90.00
_cell.angle_gamma   90.00
#
_symmetry.space_group_name_H-M   'P 1'
#
loop_
_entity.id
_entity.type
_entity.pdbx_description
1 polymer ?
#
loop_
_entity_poly.entity_id
_entity_poly.type
_entity_poly.pdbx_seq_one_letter_code
_entity_poly.pdbx_strand_id
1 'polypeptide(L)'
;MKTIEAIIERAKDGTFSVYCINEMFNGMGNTAEAAKMDMRQQMDFFKKTAIESNFSYPDFLDEDFEIVYKFDTESLLEYYSGILSLSGLEKITGIHQKQLWNYLHRKSKPRKAQIEKIEKGLHTLGSELISISL
;
A
#
# COMPACT_ATOMS: atom_id res chain seq x y z
N MET A 1 7.59 -19.51 6.40
CA MET A 1 7.98 -18.08 6.48
C MET A 1 6.80 -17.26 6.96
N LYS A 2 7.03 -16.36 7.88
CA LYS A 2 5.97 -15.49 8.38
C LYS A 2 5.65 -14.37 7.40
N THR A 3 4.36 -14.10 7.22
CA THR A 3 3.89 -12.98 6.38
C THR A 3 3.32 -11.89 7.28
N ILE A 4 3.82 -10.67 7.09
CA ILE A 4 3.34 -9.47 7.78
C ILE A 4 2.54 -8.65 6.77
N GLU A 5 1.34 -8.24 7.12
CA GLU A 5 0.54 -7.36 6.28
C GLU A 5 0.72 -5.91 6.72
N ALA A 6 0.95 -5.04 5.76
CA ALA A 6 1.09 -3.61 6.00
C ALA A 6 0.24 -2.81 5.02
N ILE A 7 -0.26 -1.67 5.47
CA ILE A 7 -1.09 -0.76 4.68
C ILE A 7 -0.27 0.47 4.30
N ILE A 8 -0.35 0.85 3.03
CA ILE A 8 0.24 2.09 2.53
C ILE A 8 -0.87 3.12 2.40
N GLU A 9 -0.67 4.28 3.02
CA GLU A 9 -1.58 5.43 2.92
C GLU A 9 -0.83 6.65 2.45
N ARG A 10 -1.50 7.52 1.71
CA ARG A 10 -0.98 8.82 1.30
C ARG A 10 -1.78 9.92 1.98
N ALA A 11 -1.10 10.79 2.72
CA ALA A 11 -1.72 11.95 3.35
C ALA A 11 -1.97 13.07 2.32
N LYS A 12 -2.81 14.03 2.67
CA LYS A 12 -3.14 15.17 1.80
C LYS A 12 -1.91 16.00 1.42
N ASP A 13 -0.91 16.06 2.27
CA ASP A 13 0.35 16.78 2.02
C ASP A 13 1.30 16.03 1.09
N GLY A 14 0.92 14.82 0.66
CA GLY A 14 1.73 13.97 -0.20
C GLY A 14 2.68 13.04 0.53
N THR A 15 2.73 13.09 1.85
CA THR A 15 3.53 12.17 2.66
C THR A 15 2.91 10.78 2.65
N PHE A 16 3.75 9.75 2.51
CA PHE A 16 3.33 8.36 2.62
C PHE A 16 3.58 7.83 4.02
N SER A 17 2.67 6.99 4.49
CA SER A 17 2.88 6.21 5.70
C SER A 17 2.62 4.74 5.40
N VAL A 18 3.34 3.88 6.09
CA VAL A 18 3.17 2.43 6.05
C VAL A 18 3.02 1.97 7.49
N TYR A 19 2.04 1.13 7.77
CA TYR A 19 1.88 0.57 9.09
C TYR A 19 1.49 -0.90 9.02
N CYS A 20 2.02 -1.69 9.93
CA CYS A 20 1.65 -3.10 10.06
C CYS A 20 0.26 -3.22 10.69
N ILE A 21 -0.52 -4.20 10.23
CA ILE A 21 -1.88 -4.41 10.74
C ILE A 21 -1.83 -4.99 12.16
N ASN A 22 -1.00 -6.01 12.36
CA ASN A 22 -0.94 -6.77 13.62
C ASN A 22 0.37 -6.60 14.39
N GLU A 23 1.23 -5.70 13.95
CA GLU A 23 2.50 -5.43 14.60
C GLU A 23 2.63 -3.92 14.83
N MET A 24 3.51 -3.54 15.75
CA MET A 24 3.65 -2.15 16.18
C MET A 24 4.46 -1.25 15.24
N PHE A 25 4.97 -1.79 14.16
CA PHE A 25 5.91 -1.07 13.30
C PHE A 25 5.20 -0.21 12.26
N ASN A 26 5.79 0.94 11.99
CA ASN A 26 5.34 1.87 10.96
C ASN A 26 6.54 2.59 10.33
N GLY A 27 6.27 3.31 9.26
CA GLY A 27 7.28 4.13 8.60
C GLY A 27 6.62 5.28 7.83
N MET A 28 7.38 6.32 7.56
CA MET A 28 6.93 7.49 6.82
C MET A 28 8.00 7.94 5.83
N GLY A 29 7.55 8.57 4.75
CA GLY A 29 8.46 9.11 3.75
C GLY A 29 7.73 9.89 2.67
N ASN A 30 8.48 10.51 1.77
CA ASN A 30 7.92 11.30 0.67
C ASN A 30 7.48 10.43 -0.51
N THR A 31 7.84 9.16 -0.51
CA THR A 31 7.41 8.16 -1.48
C THR A 31 7.02 6.89 -0.75
N ALA A 32 6.25 6.02 -1.44
CA ALA A 32 5.90 4.72 -0.87
C ALA A 32 7.14 3.90 -0.55
N GLU A 33 8.14 3.90 -1.43
CA GLU A 33 9.39 3.17 -1.21
C GLU A 33 10.18 3.70 -0.03
N ALA A 34 10.24 5.03 0.14
CA ALA A 34 10.89 5.65 1.30
C ALA A 34 10.20 5.27 2.61
N ALA A 35 8.87 5.24 2.62
CA ALA A 35 8.10 4.83 3.80
C ALA A 35 8.33 3.36 4.16
N LYS A 36 8.39 2.47 3.17
CA LYS A 36 8.71 1.05 3.36
C LYS A 36 10.12 0.89 3.95
N MET A 37 11.07 1.61 3.41
CA MET A 37 12.46 1.57 3.88
C MET A 37 12.57 2.07 5.32
N ASP A 38 11.88 3.16 5.64
CA ASP A 38 11.85 3.71 7.00
C ASP A 38 11.29 2.68 7.98
N MET A 39 10.20 2.01 7.64
CA MET A 39 9.64 0.96 8.50
C MET A 39 10.63 -0.18 8.74
N ARG A 40 11.33 -0.62 7.69
CA ARG A 40 12.37 -1.66 7.82
C ARG A 40 13.49 -1.22 8.75
N GLN A 41 13.92 0.02 8.62
CA GLN A 41 14.95 0.58 9.50
C GLN A 41 14.47 0.67 10.95
N GLN A 42 13.19 0.99 11.17
CA GLN A 42 12.60 1.00 12.51
C GLN A 42 12.58 -0.41 13.11
N MET A 43 12.28 -1.43 12.32
CA MET A 43 12.33 -2.82 12.78
C MET A 43 13.75 -3.22 13.21
N ASP A 44 14.74 -2.90 12.38
CA ASP A 44 16.14 -3.23 12.68
C ASP A 44 16.65 -2.47 13.90
N PHE A 45 16.32 -1.21 14.00
CA PHE A 45 16.69 -0.37 15.14
C PHE A 45 16.05 -0.86 16.43
N PHE A 46 14.77 -1.21 16.37
CA PHE A 46 14.04 -1.73 17.53
C PHE A 46 14.69 -3.01 18.06
N LYS A 47 14.97 -3.96 17.17
CA LYS A 47 15.63 -5.21 17.55
C LYS A 47 16.99 -4.96 18.19
N LYS A 48 17.82 -4.12 17.54
CA LYS A 48 19.13 -3.77 18.05
C LYS A 48 19.06 -3.16 19.44
N THR A 49 18.18 -2.17 19.63
CA THR A 49 18.00 -1.49 20.91
C THR A 49 17.49 -2.44 21.98
N ALA A 50 16.57 -3.32 21.63
CA ALA A 50 16.03 -4.31 22.57
C ALA A 50 17.11 -5.28 23.05
N ILE A 51 17.96 -5.76 22.16
CA ILE A 51 19.09 -6.63 22.50
C ILE A 51 20.05 -5.91 23.43
N GLU A 52 20.44 -4.68 23.10
CA GLU A 52 21.38 -3.87 23.90
C GLU A 52 20.84 -3.57 25.30
N SER A 53 19.52 -3.35 25.42
CA SER A 53 18.87 -2.99 26.68
C SER A 53 18.22 -4.18 27.40
N ASN A 54 18.39 -5.37 26.86
CA ASN A 54 17.86 -6.62 27.42
C ASN A 54 16.32 -6.64 27.53
N PHE A 55 15.63 -6.04 26.54
CA PHE A 55 14.18 -6.09 26.41
C PHE A 55 13.76 -7.17 25.42
N SER A 56 12.53 -7.64 25.55
CA SER A 56 11.93 -8.56 24.58
C SER A 56 11.53 -7.83 23.30
N TYR A 57 11.54 -8.54 22.20
CA TYR A 57 11.07 -8.05 20.90
C TYR A 57 10.32 -9.19 20.19
N PRO A 58 9.50 -8.87 19.16
CA PRO A 58 8.73 -9.89 18.43
C PRO A 58 9.63 -10.95 17.81
N ASP A 59 9.26 -12.22 17.98
CA ASP A 59 10.05 -13.37 17.52
C ASP A 59 10.28 -13.37 16.01
N PHE A 60 9.34 -12.83 15.22
CA PHE A 60 9.47 -12.83 13.76
C PHE A 60 10.69 -12.05 13.27
N LEU A 61 11.22 -11.13 14.07
CA LEU A 61 12.42 -10.37 13.70
C LEU A 61 13.68 -11.24 13.65
N ASP A 62 13.63 -12.42 14.29
CA ASP A 62 14.72 -13.42 14.25
C ASP A 62 14.54 -14.45 13.12
N GLU A 63 13.43 -14.40 12.42
CA GLU A 63 13.06 -15.38 11.41
C GLU A 63 13.06 -14.74 10.02
N ASP A 64 12.96 -15.56 8.98
CA ASP A 64 12.67 -15.07 7.66
C ASP A 64 11.20 -14.64 7.61
N PHE A 65 10.94 -13.43 7.15
CA PHE A 65 9.59 -12.93 6.99
C PHE A 65 9.48 -12.09 5.72
N GLU A 66 8.28 -12.01 5.19
CA GLU A 66 7.97 -11.12 4.09
C GLU A 66 6.88 -10.13 4.52
N ILE A 67 6.90 -8.96 3.92
CA ILE A 67 5.87 -7.94 4.13
C ILE A 67 5.06 -7.82 2.87
N VAL A 68 3.75 -8.05 2.98
CA VAL A 68 2.80 -7.84 1.89
C VAL A 68 2.19 -6.46 2.10
N TYR A 69 2.45 -5.57 1.14
CA TYR A 69 1.96 -4.19 1.20
C TYR A 69 0.67 -4.07 0.41
N LYS A 70 -0.33 -3.46 1.04
CA LYS A 70 -1.61 -3.15 0.40
C LYS A 70 -1.82 -1.65 0.45
N PHE A 71 -2.18 -1.07 -0.69
CA PHE A 71 -2.59 0.33 -0.70
C PHE A 71 -4.00 0.45 -0.11
N ASP A 72 -4.21 1.46 0.71
CA ASP A 72 -5.52 2.01 0.96
C ASP A 72 -6.09 2.49 -0.39
N THR A 73 -7.33 2.11 -0.72
CA THR A 73 -7.88 2.34 -2.08
C THR A 73 -7.92 3.83 -2.45
N GLU A 74 -8.32 4.68 -1.52
CA GLU A 74 -8.38 6.12 -1.75
C GLU A 74 -6.98 6.70 -2.05
N SER A 75 -6.00 6.24 -1.30
CA SER A 75 -4.60 6.65 -1.48
C SER A 75 -4.03 6.17 -2.81
N LEU A 76 -4.38 4.95 -3.23
CA LEU A 76 -3.99 4.42 -4.54
C LEU A 76 -4.56 5.28 -5.67
N LEU A 77 -5.85 5.58 -5.61
CA LEU A 77 -6.51 6.39 -6.63
C LEU A 77 -5.93 7.80 -6.69
N GLU A 78 -5.66 8.40 -5.54
CA GLU A 78 -5.04 9.72 -5.46
C GLU A 78 -3.63 9.72 -6.04
N TYR A 79 -2.82 8.73 -5.70
CA TYR A 79 -1.45 8.62 -6.19
C TYR A 79 -1.39 8.45 -7.71
N TYR A 80 -2.28 7.65 -8.27
CA TYR A 80 -2.31 7.39 -9.71
C TYR A 80 -3.20 8.34 -10.51
N SER A 81 -3.83 9.34 -9.89
CA SER A 81 -4.71 10.29 -10.56
C SER A 81 -4.01 11.09 -11.68
N GLY A 82 -2.69 11.26 -11.59
CA GLY A 82 -1.90 11.92 -12.63
C GLY A 82 -1.57 11.04 -13.83
N ILE A 83 -1.79 9.73 -13.71
CA ILE A 83 -1.46 8.75 -14.74
C ILE A 83 -2.74 8.13 -15.31
N LEU A 84 -3.66 7.73 -14.43
CA LEU A 84 -4.89 7.06 -14.79
C LEU A 84 -6.08 7.99 -14.54
N SER A 85 -6.74 8.44 -15.61
CA SER A 85 -7.94 9.25 -15.50
C SER A 85 -9.11 8.42 -14.95
N LEU A 86 -10.14 9.11 -14.43
CA LEU A 86 -11.34 8.42 -13.96
C LEU A 86 -12.03 7.68 -15.10
N SER A 87 -12.06 8.25 -16.30
CA SER A 87 -12.63 7.56 -17.46
C SER A 87 -11.79 6.34 -17.87
N GLY A 88 -10.48 6.42 -17.76
CA GLY A 88 -9.58 5.30 -17.99
C GLY A 88 -9.78 4.19 -16.97
N LEU A 89 -9.89 4.55 -15.71
CA LEU A 89 -10.18 3.61 -14.62
C LEU A 89 -11.54 2.94 -14.80
N GLU A 90 -12.56 3.67 -15.27
CA GLU A 90 -13.85 3.07 -15.59
C GLU A 90 -13.71 1.97 -16.65
N LYS A 91 -12.91 2.21 -17.68
CA LYS A 91 -12.66 1.20 -18.73
C LYS A 91 -12.04 -0.08 -18.19
N ILE A 92 -11.05 0.04 -17.33
CA ILE A 92 -10.31 -1.13 -16.85
C ILE A 92 -10.99 -1.82 -15.66
N THR A 93 -11.80 -1.10 -14.89
CA THR A 93 -12.44 -1.67 -13.68
C THR A 93 -13.91 -2.04 -13.89
N GLY A 94 -14.58 -1.40 -14.85
CA GLY A 94 -16.03 -1.53 -15.01
C GLY A 94 -16.83 -0.75 -13.97
N ILE A 95 -16.19 0.07 -13.15
CA ILE A 95 -16.84 0.92 -12.15
C ILE A 95 -17.06 2.29 -12.76
N HIS A 96 -18.30 2.83 -12.64
CA HIS A 96 -18.62 4.14 -13.17
C HIS A 96 -17.71 5.21 -12.57
N GLN A 97 -17.24 6.15 -13.40
CA GLN A 97 -16.28 7.17 -12.98
C GLN A 97 -16.78 8.05 -11.85
N LYS A 98 -18.09 8.28 -11.73
CA LYS A 98 -18.66 9.04 -10.62
C LYS A 98 -18.44 8.30 -9.29
N GLN A 99 -18.58 6.98 -9.29
CA GLN A 99 -18.34 6.17 -8.10
C GLN A 99 -16.85 6.16 -7.74
N LEU A 100 -15.97 6.07 -8.73
CA LEU A 100 -14.53 6.20 -8.52
C LEU A 100 -14.17 7.57 -7.95
N TRP A 101 -14.82 8.63 -8.43
CA TRP A 101 -14.66 9.97 -7.90
C TRP A 101 -15.04 10.03 -6.41
N ASN A 102 -16.16 9.38 -6.04
CA ASN A 102 -16.59 9.31 -4.65
C ASN A 102 -15.54 8.62 -3.78
N TYR A 103 -14.94 7.54 -4.25
CA TYR A 103 -13.85 6.86 -3.54
C TYR A 103 -12.63 7.77 -3.40
N LEU A 104 -12.22 8.40 -4.49
CA LEU A 104 -11.07 9.31 -4.51
C LEU A 104 -11.22 10.46 -3.50
N HIS A 105 -12.43 11.01 -3.40
CA HIS A 105 -12.73 12.13 -2.53
C HIS A 105 -13.25 11.71 -1.14
N ARG A 106 -13.16 10.42 -0.83
CA ARG A 106 -13.55 9.84 0.47
C ARG A 106 -15.01 10.09 0.83
N LYS A 107 -15.89 10.23 -0.18
CA LYS A 107 -17.33 10.37 -0.02
C LYS A 107 -18.00 9.04 0.31
N SER A 108 -17.41 7.95 -0.14
CA SER A 108 -17.83 6.59 0.17
C SER A 108 -16.61 5.67 0.17
N LYS A 109 -16.73 4.54 0.85
CA LYS A 109 -15.68 3.51 0.86
C LYS A 109 -16.06 2.38 -0.08
N PRO A 110 -15.14 1.89 -0.90
CA PRO A 110 -15.42 0.74 -1.75
C PRO A 110 -15.63 -0.52 -0.92
N ARG A 111 -16.63 -1.30 -1.30
CA ARG A 111 -16.86 -2.64 -0.71
C ARG A 111 -15.85 -3.61 -1.32
N LYS A 112 -15.71 -4.77 -0.70
CA LYS A 112 -14.78 -5.81 -1.13
C LYS A 112 -14.91 -6.14 -2.62
N ALA A 113 -16.13 -6.29 -3.13
CA ALA A 113 -16.36 -6.58 -4.54
C ALA A 113 -15.81 -5.51 -5.47
N GLN A 114 -15.89 -4.23 -5.07
CA GLN A 114 -15.36 -3.11 -5.84
C GLN A 114 -13.84 -3.05 -5.77
N ILE A 115 -13.27 -3.32 -4.61
CA ILE A 115 -11.81 -3.40 -4.44
C ILE A 115 -11.24 -4.48 -5.36
N GLU A 116 -11.90 -5.64 -5.44
CA GLU A 116 -11.50 -6.74 -6.31
C GLU A 116 -11.55 -6.34 -7.79
N LYS A 117 -12.57 -5.57 -8.20
CA LYS A 117 -12.67 -5.05 -9.57
C LYS A 117 -11.53 -4.08 -9.89
N ILE A 118 -11.19 -3.21 -8.96
CA ILE A 118 -10.08 -2.26 -9.13
C ILE A 118 -8.77 -3.03 -9.25
N GLU A 119 -8.51 -3.95 -8.36
CA GLU A 119 -7.30 -4.77 -8.36
C GLU A 119 -7.18 -5.58 -9.66
N LYS A 120 -8.24 -6.25 -10.07
CA LYS A 120 -8.27 -7.04 -11.31
C LYS A 120 -8.01 -6.16 -12.53
N GLY A 121 -8.63 -4.99 -12.59
CA GLY A 121 -8.43 -4.05 -13.70
C GLY A 121 -6.99 -3.57 -13.80
N LEU A 122 -6.39 -3.22 -12.67
CA LEU A 122 -4.99 -2.82 -12.61
C LEU A 122 -4.05 -3.95 -13.02
N HIS A 123 -4.28 -5.16 -12.53
CA HIS A 123 -3.45 -6.33 -12.87
C HIS A 123 -3.55 -6.67 -14.35
N THR A 124 -4.74 -6.61 -14.94
CA THR A 124 -4.95 -6.87 -16.36
C THR A 124 -4.20 -5.84 -17.20
N LEU A 125 -4.33 -4.56 -16.87
CA LEU A 125 -3.59 -3.49 -17.56
C LEU A 125 -2.09 -3.69 -17.41
N GLY A 126 -1.61 -4.01 -16.22
CA GLY A 126 -0.19 -4.28 -15.96
C GLY A 126 0.36 -5.40 -16.83
N SER A 127 -0.38 -6.50 -16.95
CA SER A 127 -0.01 -7.63 -17.81
C SER A 127 0.05 -7.24 -19.27
N GLU A 128 -0.91 -6.46 -19.74
CA GLU A 128 -0.92 -5.96 -21.12
C GLU A 128 0.29 -5.07 -21.40
N LEU A 129 0.59 -4.15 -20.49
CA LEU A 129 1.71 -3.22 -20.64
C LEU A 129 3.05 -3.95 -20.68
N ILE A 130 3.22 -4.96 -19.84
CA ILE A 130 4.45 -5.78 -19.81
C ILE A 130 4.66 -6.52 -21.13
N SER A 131 3.59 -6.91 -21.81
CA SER A 131 3.66 -7.65 -23.07
C SER A 131 3.93 -6.80 -24.30
N ILE A 132 3.90 -5.46 -24.19
CA ILE A 132 4.11 -4.56 -25.32
C ILE A 132 5.58 -4.60 -25.77
N SER A 133 5.80 -4.73 -27.08
CA SER A 133 7.10 -4.56 -27.74
C SER A 133 7.00 -3.41 -28.73
N LEU A 134 8.01 -2.58 -28.77
CA LEU A 134 8.09 -1.42 -29.68
C LEU A 134 9.19 -1.61 -30.73
#